data_abb4f294e9155b34500c02f14d13e013
#
_entry.id   abb4f294e9155b34500c02f14d13e013
#
_cell.length_a   1.000
_cell.length_b   1.000
_cell.length_c   1.000
_cell.angle_alpha   90.00
_cell.angle_beta   90.00
_cell.angle_gamma   90.00
#
_symmetry.space_group_name_H-M   'P 1'
#
loop_
_entity.id
_entity.type
_entity.pdbx_description
1 polymer ?
#
loop_
_entity_poly.entity_id
_entity_poly.type
_entity_poly.pdbx_seq_one_letter_code
_entity_poly.pdbx_strand_id
1 'polypeptide(L)'
;MNINSLTIKAQEALQAAVSLAREQGNQAVEPLHLLNVLVREDDSLSVFLLGRVGVNVRGLRGEVERAVRGLPHVSGGGEQFFSQDTTKVIQRAVDFTKNFGDKYASVEHLLLGLIAERGTAADLLKGAGATEKELLEAIRVFRKGATVDSQTASQEFDALGKYAINLNEMARSGKLDPVIGRDEEIRRVLQILSRRTKNNPMLVGEPGVGKTAIAEGIAHRIVNGDVPENLRSKVIYSLDMGALIAGAKYQGEFEERLKAVVQEVTASEGEILLFIDEIHTLVGAGKSSGAMDAANILKPALARGELRTIGATTLDEFQKYFEQDKALERRFQKVMVDEPTAEDAISILRGLKDRYENHHQVRIKDEAIVAAVELSQRYITSRFLPDKAIDLIDEAASKLRLEMNSVPEEIDVLDRRVRQLEIEREAIRRENDKERVEQLTHEIEELGAKRAELRAKREGERDVQKNWL
;
A
#
# COMPACT_ATOMS: atom_id res chain seq x y z
N MET A 1 0.77 28.55 27.46
CA MET A 1 0.33 27.33 26.75
C MET A 1 1.35 26.23 27.01
N ASN A 2 0.95 25.08 27.54
CA ASN A 2 1.90 24.00 27.86
C ASN A 2 1.95 23.02 26.70
N ILE A 3 2.86 23.21 25.75
CA ILE A 3 3.05 22.35 24.58
C ILE A 3 3.45 20.92 25.01
N ASN A 4 4.00 20.74 26.19
CA ASN A 4 4.39 19.44 26.73
C ASN A 4 3.21 18.54 27.10
N SER A 5 1.97 19.06 27.11
CA SER A 5 0.75 18.27 27.32
C SER A 5 0.17 17.70 26.02
N LEU A 6 0.86 17.89 24.90
CA LEU A 6 0.46 17.41 23.59
C LEU A 6 1.36 16.24 23.15
N THR A 7 0.78 15.33 22.35
CA THR A 7 1.59 14.30 21.66
C THR A 7 2.46 14.93 20.58
N ILE A 8 3.53 14.25 20.17
CA ILE A 8 4.45 14.72 19.13
C ILE A 8 3.67 15.07 17.85
N LYS A 9 2.76 14.21 17.41
CA LYS A 9 1.91 14.47 16.20
C LYS A 9 1.00 15.70 16.36
N ALA A 10 0.47 15.92 17.54
CA ALA A 10 -0.33 17.12 17.79
C ALA A 10 0.54 18.38 17.75
N GLN A 11 1.78 18.32 18.25
CA GLN A 11 2.76 19.40 18.14
C GLN A 11 3.16 19.65 16.68
N GLU A 12 3.43 18.60 15.90
CA GLU A 12 3.72 18.69 14.47
C GLU A 12 2.56 19.33 13.68
N ALA A 13 1.31 18.96 13.98
CA ALA A 13 0.13 19.58 13.36
C ALA A 13 0.04 21.08 13.65
N LEU A 14 0.36 21.50 14.88
CA LEU A 14 0.40 22.91 15.23
C LEU A 14 1.55 23.65 14.52
N GLN A 15 2.72 23.02 14.42
CA GLN A 15 3.85 23.58 13.68
C GLN A 15 3.55 23.71 12.18
N ALA A 16 2.88 22.72 11.59
CA ALA A 16 2.43 22.79 10.20
C ALA A 16 1.38 23.91 10.00
N ALA A 17 0.48 24.13 10.97
CA ALA A 17 -0.46 25.25 10.94
C ALA A 17 0.26 26.62 10.99
N VAL A 18 1.33 26.75 11.77
CA VAL A 18 2.19 27.96 11.79
C VAL A 18 2.87 28.16 10.42
N SER A 19 3.41 27.09 9.84
CA SER A 19 4.04 27.15 8.52
C SER A 19 3.06 27.56 7.43
N LEU A 20 1.85 26.99 7.45
CA LEU A 20 0.77 27.34 6.52
C LEU A 20 0.35 28.80 6.65
N ALA A 21 0.20 29.33 7.90
CA ALA A 21 -0.12 30.74 8.12
C ALA A 21 0.97 31.67 7.56
N ARG A 22 2.24 31.27 7.72
CA ARG A 22 3.37 32.03 7.15
C ARG A 22 3.35 32.02 5.62
N GLU A 23 3.14 30.87 5.00
CA GLU A 23 3.04 30.73 3.53
C GLU A 23 1.89 31.55 2.95
N GLN A 24 0.78 31.66 3.67
CA GLN A 24 -0.40 32.44 3.28
C GLN A 24 -0.30 33.93 3.65
N GLY A 25 0.80 34.36 4.28
CA GLY A 25 0.97 35.77 4.70
C GLY A 25 0.07 36.19 5.87
N ASN A 26 -0.39 35.21 6.66
CA ASN A 26 -1.20 35.51 7.88
C ASN A 26 -0.29 35.62 9.10
N GLN A 27 -0.44 36.66 9.91
CA GLN A 27 0.32 36.83 11.14
C GLN A 27 -0.27 36.00 12.29
N ALA A 28 -1.60 35.92 12.38
CA ALA A 28 -2.30 35.08 13.34
C ALA A 28 -2.53 33.68 12.81
N VAL A 29 -2.19 32.67 13.59
CA VAL A 29 -2.53 31.27 13.32
C VAL A 29 -3.95 31.02 13.82
N GLU A 30 -4.89 30.97 12.90
CA GLU A 30 -6.32 30.77 13.16
C GLU A 30 -6.71 29.29 13.22
N PRO A 31 -7.85 28.89 13.85
CA PRO A 31 -8.34 27.52 13.88
C PRO A 31 -8.49 26.90 12.48
N LEU A 32 -8.74 27.71 11.45
CA LEU A 32 -8.81 27.28 10.05
C LEU A 32 -7.50 26.72 9.52
N HIS A 33 -6.34 27.27 9.93
CA HIS A 33 -5.04 26.73 9.54
C HIS A 33 -4.85 25.33 10.13
N LEU A 34 -5.22 25.14 11.41
CA LEU A 34 -5.14 23.85 12.06
C LEU A 34 -6.09 22.83 11.40
N LEU A 35 -7.34 23.23 11.13
CA LEU A 35 -8.29 22.36 10.44
C LEU A 35 -7.78 21.96 9.04
N ASN A 36 -7.20 22.91 8.29
CA ASN A 36 -6.62 22.62 6.97
C ASN A 36 -5.53 21.55 7.05
N VAL A 37 -4.61 21.68 8.01
CA VAL A 37 -3.56 20.68 8.23
C VAL A 37 -4.14 19.30 8.55
N LEU A 38 -5.15 19.24 9.44
CA LEU A 38 -5.74 17.97 9.89
C LEU A 38 -6.51 17.23 8.80
N VAL A 39 -7.03 17.94 7.79
CA VAL A 39 -7.79 17.31 6.69
C VAL A 39 -7.00 17.21 5.38
N ARG A 40 -5.72 17.59 5.37
CA ARG A 40 -4.89 17.69 4.16
C ARG A 40 -4.52 16.32 3.59
N GLU A 41 -4.12 15.40 4.42
CA GLU A 41 -3.64 14.06 4.04
C GLU A 41 -4.78 13.05 4.10
N ASP A 42 -4.96 12.26 3.04
CA ASP A 42 -6.08 11.32 2.91
C ASP A 42 -6.02 10.16 3.92
N ASP A 43 -4.82 9.79 4.36
CA ASP A 43 -4.54 8.73 5.34
C ASP A 43 -4.42 9.23 6.78
N SER A 44 -4.76 10.49 7.05
CA SER A 44 -4.71 11.03 8.40
C SER A 44 -5.84 10.51 9.30
N LEU A 45 -5.56 10.35 10.60
CA LEU A 45 -6.55 9.93 11.60
C LEU A 45 -7.79 10.83 11.59
N SER A 46 -7.60 12.15 11.39
CA SER A 46 -8.71 13.11 11.33
C SER A 46 -9.64 12.84 10.17
N VAL A 47 -9.08 12.52 8.98
CA VAL A 47 -9.85 12.16 7.78
C VAL A 47 -10.59 10.85 7.99
N PHE A 48 -9.95 9.86 8.56
CA PHE A 48 -10.58 8.60 8.91
C PHE A 48 -11.77 8.78 9.86
N LEU A 49 -11.60 9.53 10.96
CA LEU A 49 -12.66 9.78 11.93
C LEU A 49 -13.82 10.58 11.33
N LEU A 50 -13.53 11.62 10.53
CA LEU A 50 -14.54 12.38 9.82
C LEU A 50 -15.32 11.53 8.80
N GLY A 51 -14.63 10.64 8.08
CA GLY A 51 -15.27 9.68 7.18
C GLY A 51 -16.20 8.70 7.91
N ARG A 52 -15.81 8.23 9.11
CA ARG A 52 -16.62 7.35 9.96
C ARG A 52 -17.94 7.99 10.40
N VAL A 53 -17.97 9.30 10.63
CA VAL A 53 -19.18 10.05 10.98
C VAL A 53 -19.93 10.58 9.74
N GLY A 54 -19.58 10.11 8.54
CA GLY A 54 -20.31 10.40 7.30
C GLY A 54 -19.96 11.72 6.62
N VAL A 55 -18.89 12.39 7.03
CA VAL A 55 -18.45 13.65 6.42
C VAL A 55 -17.81 13.42 5.05
N ASN A 56 -18.24 14.20 4.05
CA ASN A 56 -17.55 14.30 2.77
C ASN A 56 -16.27 15.13 2.92
N VAL A 57 -15.17 14.46 3.30
CA VAL A 57 -13.88 15.12 3.60
C VAL A 57 -13.32 15.88 2.40
N ARG A 58 -13.51 15.38 1.18
CA ARG A 58 -13.05 16.06 -0.04
C ARG A 58 -13.75 17.40 -0.25
N GLY A 59 -15.07 17.44 -0.01
CA GLY A 59 -15.87 18.68 -0.04
C GLY A 59 -15.42 19.65 1.05
N LEU A 60 -15.30 19.16 2.29
CA LEU A 60 -14.84 19.94 3.44
C LEU A 60 -13.46 20.56 3.19
N ARG A 61 -12.51 19.80 2.64
CA ARG A 61 -11.15 20.30 2.31
C ARG A 61 -11.21 21.52 1.39
N GLY A 62 -12.00 21.45 0.33
CA GLY A 62 -12.16 22.58 -0.60
C GLY A 62 -12.80 23.82 0.04
N GLU A 63 -13.70 23.64 1.01
CA GLU A 63 -14.30 24.75 1.77
C GLU A 63 -13.32 25.37 2.76
N VAL A 64 -12.53 24.54 3.46
CA VAL A 64 -11.49 24.99 4.39
C VAL A 64 -10.40 25.75 3.65
N GLU A 65 -9.93 25.27 2.49
CA GLU A 65 -8.93 25.97 1.68
C GLU A 65 -9.43 27.36 1.23
N ARG A 66 -10.69 27.46 0.80
CA ARG A 66 -11.30 28.73 0.42
C ARG A 66 -11.39 29.69 1.60
N ALA A 67 -11.78 29.18 2.79
CA ALA A 67 -11.86 29.96 4.01
C ALA A 67 -10.48 30.47 4.48
N VAL A 68 -9.43 29.63 4.39
CA VAL A 68 -8.03 30.04 4.70
C VAL A 68 -7.56 31.14 3.76
N ARG A 69 -7.81 31.04 2.46
CA ARG A 69 -7.46 32.09 1.48
C ARG A 69 -8.20 33.42 1.73
N GLY A 70 -9.34 33.38 2.39
CA GLY A 70 -10.12 34.58 2.76
C GLY A 70 -9.64 35.28 4.02
N LEU A 71 -8.65 34.74 4.74
CA LEU A 71 -8.12 35.36 5.95
C LEU A 71 -7.29 36.63 5.64
N PRO A 72 -7.25 37.60 6.55
CA PRO A 72 -6.50 38.86 6.35
C PRO A 72 -5.00 38.60 6.12
N HIS A 73 -4.45 39.14 5.04
CA HIS A 73 -3.04 39.13 4.75
C HIS A 73 -2.36 40.37 5.32
N VAL A 74 -1.19 40.21 5.95
CA VAL A 74 -0.39 41.30 6.48
C VAL A 74 0.91 41.40 5.69
N SER A 75 1.14 42.53 5.03
CA SER A 75 2.40 42.84 4.35
C SER A 75 3.42 43.30 5.37
N GLY A 76 4.32 42.45 5.81
CA GLY A 76 5.42 42.76 6.72
C GLY A 76 5.81 41.52 7.55
N GLY A 77 7.09 41.13 7.51
CA GLY A 77 7.61 39.95 8.20
C GLY A 77 7.58 40.11 9.72
N GLY A 78 6.53 39.61 10.36
CA GLY A 78 6.40 39.43 11.79
C GLY A 78 6.39 37.95 12.17
N GLU A 79 6.75 37.63 13.41
CA GLU A 79 6.58 36.29 13.96
C GLU A 79 5.09 35.92 14.01
N GLN A 80 4.76 34.67 13.60
CA GLN A 80 3.41 34.16 13.72
C GLN A 80 3.08 33.87 15.18
N PHE A 81 1.84 34.15 15.56
CA PHE A 81 1.32 33.85 16.90
C PHE A 81 -0.04 33.14 16.80
N PHE A 82 -0.34 32.30 17.78
CA PHE A 82 -1.67 31.68 17.86
C PHE A 82 -2.71 32.71 18.25
N SER A 83 -3.81 32.76 17.50
CA SER A 83 -4.96 33.60 17.85
C SER A 83 -5.56 33.17 19.20
N GLN A 84 -6.35 34.04 19.81
CA GLN A 84 -7.07 33.67 21.03
C GLN A 84 -7.97 32.45 20.83
N ASP A 85 -8.61 32.36 19.66
CA ASP A 85 -9.51 31.25 19.36
C ASP A 85 -8.75 29.94 19.13
N THR A 86 -7.60 29.96 18.47
CA THR A 86 -6.71 28.80 18.39
C THR A 86 -6.23 28.34 19.76
N THR A 87 -5.90 29.31 20.64
CA THR A 87 -5.50 28.98 21.99
C THR A 87 -6.64 28.32 22.79
N LYS A 88 -7.89 28.77 22.61
CA LYS A 88 -9.06 28.11 23.21
C LYS A 88 -9.28 26.73 22.67
N VAL A 89 -9.16 26.53 21.35
CA VAL A 89 -9.26 25.20 20.71
C VAL A 89 -8.26 24.23 21.34
N ILE A 90 -6.99 24.65 21.51
CA ILE A 90 -5.96 23.80 22.12
C ILE A 90 -6.29 23.52 23.59
N GLN A 91 -6.78 24.50 24.34
CA GLN A 91 -7.19 24.29 25.73
C GLN A 91 -8.36 23.30 25.81
N ARG A 92 -9.35 23.40 24.93
CA ARG A 92 -10.45 22.45 24.83
C ARG A 92 -9.95 21.03 24.47
N ALA A 93 -8.99 20.93 23.55
CA ALA A 93 -8.36 19.64 23.23
C ALA A 93 -7.73 19.00 24.48
N VAL A 94 -7.03 19.76 25.30
CA VAL A 94 -6.46 19.29 26.57
C VAL A 94 -7.56 18.92 27.58
N ASP A 95 -8.67 19.66 27.64
CA ASP A 95 -9.78 19.30 28.53
C ASP A 95 -10.44 17.96 28.12
N PHE A 96 -10.54 17.68 26.83
CA PHE A 96 -11.07 16.40 26.32
C PHE A 96 -10.25 15.18 26.71
N THR A 97 -8.96 15.32 27.09
CA THR A 97 -8.16 14.19 27.57
C THR A 97 -8.81 13.49 28.78
N LYS A 98 -9.52 14.25 29.62
CA LYS A 98 -10.22 13.71 30.79
C LYS A 98 -11.35 12.74 30.44
N ASN A 99 -11.96 12.90 29.25
CA ASN A 99 -13.06 12.05 28.80
C ASN A 99 -12.60 10.63 28.42
N PHE A 100 -11.29 10.48 28.17
CA PHE A 100 -10.66 9.23 27.75
C PHE A 100 -9.66 8.69 28.77
N GLY A 101 -9.35 9.44 29.84
CA GLY A 101 -8.32 9.11 30.82
C GLY A 101 -6.90 9.31 30.32
N ASP A 102 -6.72 10.15 29.29
CA ASP A 102 -5.45 10.38 28.63
C ASP A 102 -4.56 11.39 29.40
N LYS A 103 -3.24 11.21 29.32
CA LYS A 103 -2.26 12.15 29.87
C LYS A 103 -1.87 13.24 28.87
N TYR A 104 -1.96 12.95 27.58
CA TYR A 104 -1.56 13.87 26.51
C TYR A 104 -2.70 14.07 25.52
N ALA A 105 -2.86 15.31 25.04
CA ALA A 105 -3.81 15.59 23.97
C ALA A 105 -3.19 15.27 22.60
N SER A 106 -3.88 14.43 21.85
CA SER A 106 -3.51 13.95 20.52
C SER A 106 -4.25 14.69 19.41
N VAL A 107 -4.03 14.30 18.17
CA VAL A 107 -4.64 14.91 16.98
C VAL A 107 -6.18 14.86 17.02
N GLU A 108 -6.77 13.76 17.46
CA GLU A 108 -8.22 13.63 17.62
C GLU A 108 -8.80 14.55 18.71
N HIS A 109 -8.03 14.88 19.75
CA HIS A 109 -8.43 15.88 20.71
C HIS A 109 -8.42 17.29 20.11
N LEU A 110 -7.45 17.59 19.22
CA LEU A 110 -7.44 18.85 18.47
C LEU A 110 -8.67 18.97 17.57
N LEU A 111 -9.08 17.86 16.92
CA LEU A 111 -10.29 17.81 16.13
C LEU A 111 -11.55 18.03 16.97
N LEU A 112 -11.62 17.43 18.17
CA LEU A 112 -12.70 17.70 19.15
C LEU A 112 -12.70 19.15 19.63
N GLY A 113 -11.53 19.73 19.89
CA GLY A 113 -11.40 21.13 20.25
C GLY A 113 -11.91 22.08 19.18
N LEU A 114 -11.63 21.77 17.91
CA LEU A 114 -12.11 22.55 16.76
C LEU A 114 -13.64 22.53 16.62
N ILE A 115 -14.29 21.39 16.80
CA ILE A 115 -15.76 21.31 16.66
C ILE A 115 -16.50 21.86 17.89
N ALA A 116 -15.89 21.79 19.06
CA ALA A 116 -16.50 22.25 20.32
C ALA A 116 -16.42 23.78 20.50
N GLU A 117 -15.34 24.42 19.99
CA GLU A 117 -15.17 25.86 20.10
C GLU A 117 -15.94 26.58 18.98
N ARG A 118 -16.54 27.75 19.31
CA ARG A 118 -17.29 28.52 18.33
C ARG A 118 -16.37 29.21 17.33
N GLY A 119 -16.75 29.19 16.04
CA GLY A 119 -16.03 29.88 14.97
C GLY A 119 -16.13 29.18 13.63
N THR A 120 -15.56 29.77 12.59
CA THR A 120 -15.69 29.30 11.20
C THR A 120 -15.24 27.85 11.00
N ALA A 121 -14.20 27.40 11.71
CA ALA A 121 -13.74 26.01 11.64
C ALA A 121 -14.80 25.02 12.16
N ALA A 122 -15.45 25.35 13.30
CA ALA A 122 -16.55 24.54 13.83
C ALA A 122 -17.78 24.57 12.92
N ASP A 123 -18.09 25.72 12.33
CA ASP A 123 -19.23 25.86 11.42
C ASP A 123 -19.04 25.04 10.15
N LEU A 124 -17.83 24.98 9.59
CA LEU A 124 -17.50 24.13 8.46
C LEU A 124 -17.61 22.63 8.79
N LEU A 125 -17.09 22.20 9.95
CA LEU A 125 -17.21 20.82 10.41
C LEU A 125 -18.68 20.41 10.59
N LYS A 126 -19.48 21.27 11.26
CA LYS A 126 -20.91 21.03 11.48
C LYS A 126 -21.71 21.09 10.18
N GLY A 127 -21.39 22.03 9.30
CA GLY A 127 -22.00 22.14 7.97
C GLY A 127 -21.73 20.92 7.10
N ALA A 128 -20.58 20.29 7.27
CA ALA A 128 -20.23 19.02 6.62
C ALA A 128 -20.88 17.78 7.27
N GLY A 129 -21.64 17.95 8.37
CA GLY A 129 -22.39 16.89 9.04
C GLY A 129 -21.69 16.29 10.27
N ALA A 130 -20.54 16.80 10.71
CA ALA A 130 -19.90 16.32 11.93
C ALA A 130 -20.58 16.90 13.18
N THR A 131 -20.74 16.07 14.21
CA THR A 131 -21.16 16.51 15.54
C THR A 131 -20.11 16.09 16.60
N GLU A 132 -20.00 16.87 17.68
CA GLU A 132 -19.08 16.54 18.78
C GLU A 132 -19.40 15.15 19.36
N LYS A 133 -20.69 14.83 19.52
CA LYS A 133 -21.13 13.55 20.09
C LYS A 133 -20.73 12.35 19.22
N GLU A 134 -20.93 12.43 17.92
CA GLU A 134 -20.57 11.38 16.97
C GLU A 134 -19.07 11.20 16.86
N LEU A 135 -18.31 12.30 16.87
CA LEU A 135 -16.85 12.23 16.90
C LEU A 135 -16.33 11.59 18.19
N LEU A 136 -16.88 11.95 19.36
CA LEU A 136 -16.52 11.31 20.63
C LEU A 136 -16.78 9.79 20.58
N GLU A 137 -17.92 9.39 20.04
CA GLU A 137 -18.25 7.96 19.91
C GLU A 137 -17.33 7.26 18.88
N ALA A 138 -17.07 7.88 17.75
CA ALA A 138 -16.17 7.35 16.74
C ALA A 138 -14.75 7.15 17.30
N ILE A 139 -14.23 8.08 18.12
CA ILE A 139 -12.95 7.97 18.79
C ILE A 139 -12.97 6.84 19.81
N ARG A 140 -14.03 6.68 20.61
CA ARG A 140 -14.16 5.57 21.57
C ARG A 140 -14.13 4.22 20.89
N VAL A 141 -14.90 4.06 19.83
CA VAL A 141 -14.93 2.84 19.00
C VAL A 141 -13.58 2.57 18.36
N PHE A 142 -12.93 3.61 17.85
CA PHE A 142 -11.61 3.51 17.24
C PHE A 142 -10.54 3.07 18.24
N ARG A 143 -10.54 3.66 19.44
CA ARG A 143 -9.51 3.40 20.47
C ARG A 143 -9.70 2.08 21.21
N LYS A 144 -10.88 1.46 21.17
CA LYS A 144 -11.20 0.20 21.88
C LYS A 144 -10.75 0.20 23.35
N GLY A 145 -10.78 1.37 24.01
CA GLY A 145 -10.37 1.53 25.41
C GLY A 145 -8.88 1.86 25.63
N ALA A 146 -8.08 1.98 24.60
CA ALA A 146 -6.68 2.40 24.73
C ALA A 146 -6.56 3.88 25.10
N THR A 147 -5.58 4.23 25.95
CA THR A 147 -5.30 5.57 26.45
C THR A 147 -4.01 6.15 25.87
N VAL A 148 -3.93 7.48 25.77
CA VAL A 148 -2.74 8.21 25.30
C VAL A 148 -1.86 8.57 26.52
N ASP A 149 -1.02 7.64 26.92
CA ASP A 149 -0.19 7.77 28.13
C ASP A 149 1.25 8.27 27.86
N SER A 150 1.67 8.32 26.59
CA SER A 150 2.97 8.85 26.17
C SER A 150 2.81 9.91 25.07
N GLN A 151 3.84 10.74 24.87
CA GLN A 151 3.85 11.72 23.78
C GLN A 151 3.89 11.06 22.39
N THR A 152 4.35 9.82 22.30
CA THR A 152 4.43 8.99 21.07
C THR A 152 3.18 8.16 20.81
N ALA A 153 2.25 8.05 21.77
CA ALA A 153 1.09 7.16 21.69
C ALA A 153 0.15 7.41 20.48
N SER A 154 0.15 8.60 19.90
CA SER A 154 -0.66 8.89 18.69
C SER A 154 -0.22 8.12 17.44
N GLN A 155 0.92 7.46 17.48
CA GLN A 155 1.41 6.62 16.37
C GLN A 155 0.90 5.18 16.47
N GLU A 156 0.41 4.77 17.63
CA GLU A 156 0.05 3.38 17.96
C GLU A 156 -1.35 2.96 17.50
N PHE A 157 -2.22 3.90 17.10
CA PHE A 157 -3.60 3.58 16.70
C PHE A 157 -3.70 3.20 15.23
N ASP A 158 -4.38 2.06 14.95
CA ASP A 158 -4.59 1.49 13.62
C ASP A 158 -3.29 1.15 12.88
N ALA A 159 -2.34 0.59 13.61
CA ALA A 159 -1.05 0.18 13.04
C ALA A 159 -1.23 -0.94 12.00
N LEU A 160 -2.17 -1.87 12.22
CA LEU A 160 -2.50 -2.94 11.27
C LEU A 160 -3.08 -2.39 9.96
N GLY A 161 -3.97 -1.40 10.02
CA GLY A 161 -4.53 -0.80 8.82
C GLY A 161 -3.50 -0.01 7.99
N LYS A 162 -2.41 0.48 8.62
CA LYS A 162 -1.36 1.24 7.97
C LYS A 162 -0.19 0.40 7.47
N TYR A 163 0.18 -0.64 8.23
CA TYR A 163 1.42 -1.38 8.03
C TYR A 163 1.19 -2.86 7.73
N ALA A 164 -0.06 -3.30 7.55
CA ALA A 164 -0.38 -4.65 7.20
C ALA A 164 -1.60 -4.72 6.26
N ILE A 165 -1.63 -5.75 5.45
CA ILE A 165 -2.69 -5.99 4.46
C ILE A 165 -3.62 -7.06 5.01
N ASN A 166 -4.93 -6.79 5.07
CA ASN A 166 -5.93 -7.77 5.50
C ASN A 166 -6.23 -8.78 4.38
N LEU A 167 -5.65 -9.99 4.47
CA LEU A 167 -5.82 -11.02 3.44
C LEU A 167 -7.26 -11.56 3.38
N ASN A 168 -7.98 -11.62 4.51
CA ASN A 168 -9.38 -12.06 4.51
C ASN A 168 -10.28 -11.07 3.73
N GLU A 169 -10.00 -9.78 3.83
CA GLU A 169 -10.73 -8.75 3.11
C GLU A 169 -10.43 -8.77 1.61
N MET A 170 -9.16 -9.00 1.27
CA MET A 170 -8.75 -9.23 -0.12
C MET A 170 -9.39 -10.49 -0.71
N ALA A 171 -9.48 -11.58 0.06
CA ALA A 171 -10.16 -12.80 -0.34
C ALA A 171 -11.66 -12.56 -0.61
N ARG A 172 -12.36 -11.84 0.29
CA ARG A 172 -13.78 -11.49 0.09
C ARG A 172 -14.03 -10.61 -1.12
N SER A 173 -13.12 -9.70 -1.41
CA SER A 173 -13.20 -8.79 -2.56
C SER A 173 -12.74 -9.41 -3.88
N GLY A 174 -12.31 -10.68 -3.89
CA GLY A 174 -11.82 -11.38 -5.09
C GLY A 174 -10.49 -10.86 -5.63
N LYS A 175 -9.72 -10.12 -4.82
CA LYS A 175 -8.42 -9.55 -5.21
C LYS A 175 -7.27 -10.54 -5.10
N LEU A 176 -7.42 -11.62 -4.31
CA LEU A 176 -6.40 -12.65 -4.20
C LEU A 176 -6.51 -13.66 -5.34
N ASP A 177 -5.37 -14.18 -5.75
CA ASP A 177 -5.28 -15.25 -6.74
C ASP A 177 -5.79 -16.58 -6.19
N PRO A 178 -6.37 -17.45 -7.02
CA PRO A 178 -6.73 -18.79 -6.60
C PRO A 178 -5.46 -19.59 -6.29
N VAL A 179 -5.45 -20.28 -5.16
CA VAL A 179 -4.33 -21.12 -4.74
C VAL A 179 -4.60 -22.56 -5.14
N ILE A 180 -3.73 -23.13 -5.96
CA ILE A 180 -3.86 -24.45 -6.57
C ILE A 180 -2.64 -25.29 -6.19
N GLY A 181 -2.87 -26.57 -5.89
CA GLY A 181 -1.80 -27.54 -5.67
C GLY A 181 -1.03 -27.40 -4.35
N ARG A 182 -1.59 -26.68 -3.34
CA ARG A 182 -0.96 -26.45 -2.02
C ARG A 182 -1.81 -26.96 -0.84
N ASP A 183 -2.67 -27.93 -1.11
CA ASP A 183 -3.62 -28.42 -0.11
C ASP A 183 -2.96 -29.13 1.08
N GLU A 184 -1.86 -29.84 0.85
CA GLU A 184 -1.13 -30.53 1.93
C GLU A 184 -0.44 -29.53 2.85
N GLU A 185 0.26 -28.54 2.31
CA GLU A 185 0.93 -27.51 3.08
C GLU A 185 -0.09 -26.67 3.85
N ILE A 186 -1.18 -26.25 3.22
CA ILE A 186 -2.26 -25.51 3.88
C ILE A 186 -2.85 -26.35 5.02
N ARG A 187 -3.16 -27.61 4.80
CA ARG A 187 -3.67 -28.51 5.84
C ARG A 187 -2.68 -28.63 7.00
N ARG A 188 -1.38 -28.74 6.70
CA ARG A 188 -0.33 -28.79 7.71
C ARG A 188 -0.24 -27.51 8.52
N VAL A 189 -0.33 -26.35 7.88
CA VAL A 189 -0.34 -25.04 8.54
C VAL A 189 -1.56 -24.92 9.47
N LEU A 190 -2.77 -25.26 9.01
CA LEU A 190 -4.00 -25.25 9.83
C LEU A 190 -3.87 -26.17 11.05
N GLN A 191 -3.28 -27.35 10.88
CA GLN A 191 -3.00 -28.28 11.98
C GLN A 191 -2.05 -27.66 13.01
N ILE A 192 -0.98 -26.98 12.56
CA ILE A 192 -0.01 -26.33 13.45
C ILE A 192 -0.66 -25.16 14.20
N LEU A 193 -1.43 -24.32 13.53
CA LEU A 193 -2.16 -23.20 14.13
C LEU A 193 -3.15 -23.66 15.24
N SER A 194 -3.65 -24.87 15.14
CA SER A 194 -4.58 -25.46 16.13
C SER A 194 -3.87 -26.09 17.33
N ARG A 195 -2.53 -26.17 17.35
CA ARG A 195 -1.77 -26.76 18.46
C ARG A 195 -1.71 -25.84 19.68
N ARG A 196 -1.52 -26.44 20.85
CA ARG A 196 -1.31 -25.71 22.12
C ARG A 196 0.09 -25.08 22.21
N THR A 197 1.10 -25.76 21.69
CA THR A 197 2.51 -25.32 21.69
C THR A 197 3.11 -25.52 20.31
N LYS A 198 4.19 -24.82 19.97
CA LYS A 198 4.78 -24.79 18.62
C LYS A 198 3.70 -24.53 17.56
N ASN A 199 2.87 -23.52 17.83
CA ASN A 199 1.67 -23.20 17.06
C ASN A 199 1.89 -22.08 16.03
N ASN A 200 3.13 -21.67 15.80
CA ASN A 200 3.51 -20.75 14.74
C ASN A 200 4.14 -21.56 13.58
N PRO A 201 3.47 -21.73 12.46
CA PRO A 201 4.05 -22.36 11.29
C PRO A 201 5.14 -21.48 10.67
N MET A 202 6.22 -22.13 10.22
CA MET A 202 7.27 -21.49 9.43
C MET A 202 7.32 -22.17 8.07
N LEU A 203 6.93 -21.44 7.03
CA LEU A 203 7.02 -21.87 5.65
C LEU A 203 8.48 -21.73 5.19
N VAL A 204 9.09 -22.87 4.91
CA VAL A 204 10.51 -22.94 4.55
C VAL A 204 10.65 -23.48 3.13
N GLY A 205 11.21 -22.70 2.23
CA GLY A 205 11.40 -23.08 0.83
C GLY A 205 12.13 -22.01 0.05
N GLU A 206 12.55 -22.33 -1.15
CA GLU A 206 13.26 -21.43 -2.03
C GLU A 206 12.41 -20.22 -2.46
N PRO A 207 13.01 -19.09 -2.90
CA PRO A 207 12.27 -17.98 -3.44
C PRO A 207 11.45 -18.39 -4.68
N GLY A 208 10.21 -17.91 -4.79
CA GLY A 208 9.36 -18.18 -5.96
C GLY A 208 8.59 -19.50 -5.94
N VAL A 209 8.72 -20.35 -4.89
CA VAL A 209 7.95 -21.61 -4.78
C VAL A 209 6.49 -21.40 -4.34
N GLY A 210 6.08 -20.18 -3.99
CA GLY A 210 4.69 -19.86 -3.63
C GLY A 210 4.40 -19.89 -2.12
N LYS A 211 5.34 -19.54 -1.25
CA LYS A 211 5.12 -19.44 0.20
C LYS A 211 4.00 -18.46 0.58
N THR A 212 4.00 -17.29 -0.05
CA THR A 212 2.98 -16.25 0.17
C THR A 212 1.59 -16.72 -0.24
N ALA A 213 1.48 -17.45 -1.36
CA ALA A 213 0.23 -18.04 -1.83
C ALA A 213 -0.41 -18.99 -0.80
N ILE A 214 0.38 -19.69 0.03
CA ILE A 214 -0.17 -20.54 1.10
C ILE A 214 -0.91 -19.70 2.15
N ALA A 215 -0.38 -18.54 2.54
CA ALA A 215 -1.06 -17.64 3.48
C ALA A 215 -2.36 -17.09 2.88
N GLU A 216 -2.37 -16.74 1.61
CA GLU A 216 -3.55 -16.33 0.85
C GLU A 216 -4.59 -17.46 0.75
N GLY A 217 -4.14 -18.69 0.50
CA GLY A 217 -5.00 -19.88 0.47
C GLY A 217 -5.67 -20.15 1.82
N ILE A 218 -4.97 -19.91 2.93
CA ILE A 218 -5.56 -20.03 4.27
C ILE A 218 -6.63 -18.95 4.48
N ALA A 219 -6.37 -17.71 4.04
CA ALA A 219 -7.36 -16.63 4.11
C ALA A 219 -8.63 -16.97 3.30
N HIS A 220 -8.48 -17.52 2.10
CA HIS A 220 -9.61 -18.02 1.31
C HIS A 220 -10.41 -19.11 2.05
N ARG A 221 -9.74 -20.09 2.67
CA ARG A 221 -10.42 -21.14 3.42
C ARG A 221 -11.13 -20.60 4.66
N ILE A 222 -10.54 -19.64 5.38
CA ILE A 222 -11.19 -18.99 6.53
C ILE A 222 -12.47 -18.28 6.08
N VAL A 223 -12.40 -17.50 5.00
CA VAL A 223 -13.56 -16.75 4.46
C VAL A 223 -14.67 -17.69 4.01
N ASN A 224 -14.31 -18.82 3.40
CA ASN A 224 -15.26 -19.83 2.95
C ASN A 224 -15.75 -20.77 4.09
N GLY A 225 -15.20 -20.64 5.30
CA GLY A 225 -15.54 -21.47 6.44
C GLY A 225 -14.97 -22.91 6.38
N ASP A 226 -14.05 -23.17 5.44
CA ASP A 226 -13.37 -24.46 5.23
C ASP A 226 -12.12 -24.59 6.13
N VAL A 227 -12.30 -24.35 7.42
CA VAL A 227 -11.27 -24.45 8.45
C VAL A 227 -11.87 -25.01 9.75
N PRO A 228 -11.04 -25.56 10.67
CA PRO A 228 -11.47 -25.94 11.99
C PRO A 228 -12.18 -24.80 12.72
N GLU A 229 -13.14 -25.14 13.60
CA GLU A 229 -14.00 -24.16 14.28
C GLU A 229 -13.21 -23.05 15.01
N ASN A 230 -12.11 -23.41 15.65
CA ASN A 230 -11.22 -22.47 16.36
C ASN A 230 -10.45 -21.50 15.48
N LEU A 231 -10.51 -21.66 14.16
CA LEU A 231 -9.87 -20.80 13.17
C LEU A 231 -10.86 -19.97 12.33
N ARG A 232 -12.16 -20.22 12.43
CA ARG A 232 -13.19 -19.54 11.63
C ARG A 232 -13.29 -18.04 11.88
N SER A 233 -13.04 -17.60 13.12
CA SER A 233 -13.07 -16.18 13.50
C SER A 233 -11.77 -15.45 13.20
N LYS A 234 -10.70 -16.18 12.84
CA LYS A 234 -9.38 -15.58 12.69
C LYS A 234 -9.26 -14.71 11.45
N VAL A 235 -8.47 -13.65 11.60
CA VAL A 235 -8.15 -12.73 10.48
C VAL A 235 -6.65 -12.77 10.25
N ILE A 236 -6.24 -12.96 9.01
CA ILE A 236 -4.83 -12.95 8.61
C ILE A 236 -4.46 -11.56 8.10
N TYR A 237 -3.45 -10.97 8.71
CA TYR A 237 -2.80 -9.76 8.23
C TYR A 237 -1.41 -10.07 7.71
N SER A 238 -1.09 -9.65 6.51
CA SER A 238 0.27 -9.72 5.94
C SER A 238 1.01 -8.44 6.28
N LEU A 239 2.13 -8.55 6.99
CA LEU A 239 2.96 -7.42 7.36
C LEU A 239 3.62 -6.81 6.12
N ASP A 240 3.43 -5.53 5.89
CA ASP A 240 4.04 -4.79 4.78
C ASP A 240 5.35 -4.13 5.27
N MET A 241 6.48 -4.77 4.96
CA MET A 241 7.80 -4.24 5.29
C MET A 241 8.10 -2.93 4.57
N GLY A 242 7.59 -2.75 3.36
CA GLY A 242 7.74 -1.52 2.59
C GLY A 242 7.05 -0.34 3.29
N ALA A 243 5.81 -0.52 3.73
CA ALA A 243 5.05 0.48 4.47
C ALA A 243 5.67 0.83 5.84
N LEU A 244 6.25 -0.17 6.53
CA LEU A 244 6.96 0.05 7.80
C LEU A 244 8.19 0.94 7.65
N ILE A 245 8.93 0.80 6.54
CA ILE A 245 10.19 1.50 6.28
C ILE A 245 9.95 2.84 5.56
N ALA A 246 8.92 2.92 4.71
CA ALA A 246 8.64 4.11 3.91
C ALA A 246 8.46 5.36 4.78
N GLY A 247 9.24 6.41 4.46
CA GLY A 247 9.19 7.69 5.17
C GLY A 247 9.76 7.69 6.59
N ALA A 248 10.29 6.58 7.11
CA ALA A 248 11.00 6.55 8.38
C ALA A 248 12.37 7.25 8.22
N LYS A 249 12.50 8.44 8.79
CA LYS A 249 13.75 9.21 8.74
C LYS A 249 14.78 8.74 9.76
N TYR A 250 14.32 8.12 10.84
CA TYR A 250 15.15 7.63 11.94
C TYR A 250 14.81 6.18 12.25
N GLN A 251 15.81 5.44 12.71
CA GLN A 251 15.69 4.02 13.09
C GLN A 251 14.59 3.77 14.13
N GLY A 252 14.41 4.67 15.10
CA GLY A 252 13.39 4.56 16.13
C GLY A 252 11.94 4.59 15.59
N GLU A 253 11.68 5.24 14.47
CA GLU A 253 10.33 5.30 13.88
C GLU A 253 9.87 3.95 13.35
N PHE A 254 10.75 3.19 12.72
CA PHE A 254 10.46 1.82 12.30
C PHE A 254 10.16 0.91 13.50
N GLU A 255 10.98 1.00 14.55
CA GLU A 255 10.81 0.21 15.77
C GLU A 255 9.47 0.53 16.46
N GLU A 256 9.09 1.81 16.53
CA GLU A 256 7.79 2.24 17.08
C GLU A 256 6.61 1.71 16.25
N ARG A 257 6.69 1.77 14.92
CA ARG A 257 5.66 1.23 14.03
C ARG A 257 5.49 -0.28 14.19
N LEU A 258 6.59 -1.02 14.20
CA LEU A 258 6.56 -2.47 14.39
C LEU A 258 6.02 -2.83 15.79
N LYS A 259 6.43 -2.10 16.82
CA LYS A 259 5.93 -2.26 18.19
C LYS A 259 4.42 -2.03 18.27
N ALA A 260 3.92 -1.00 17.58
CA ALA A 260 2.48 -0.72 17.52
C ALA A 260 1.69 -1.86 16.85
N VAL A 261 2.20 -2.41 15.73
CA VAL A 261 1.61 -3.59 15.08
C VAL A 261 1.58 -4.78 16.02
N VAL A 262 2.71 -5.08 16.69
CA VAL A 262 2.80 -6.21 17.63
C VAL A 262 1.84 -6.04 18.80
N GLN A 263 1.71 -4.84 19.35
CA GLN A 263 0.78 -4.54 20.44
C GLN A 263 -0.68 -4.73 20.00
N GLU A 264 -1.06 -4.26 18.82
CA GLU A 264 -2.42 -4.41 18.30
C GLU A 264 -2.77 -5.89 18.05
N VAL A 265 -1.83 -6.66 17.45
CA VAL A 265 -2.01 -8.11 17.29
C VAL A 265 -2.13 -8.83 18.64
N THR A 266 -1.28 -8.49 19.59
CA THR A 266 -1.30 -9.09 20.95
C THR A 266 -2.59 -8.76 21.67
N ALA A 267 -3.08 -7.53 21.58
CA ALA A 267 -4.35 -7.09 22.18
C ALA A 267 -5.59 -7.80 21.60
N SER A 268 -5.47 -8.41 20.42
CA SER A 268 -6.56 -9.21 19.82
C SER A 268 -6.75 -10.59 20.46
N GLU A 269 -5.97 -10.95 21.48
CA GLU A 269 -6.04 -12.24 22.19
C GLU A 269 -5.99 -13.47 21.26
N GLY A 270 -5.24 -13.33 20.15
CA GLY A 270 -5.05 -14.40 19.17
C GLY A 270 -6.13 -14.50 18.09
N GLU A 271 -7.03 -13.53 17.98
CA GLU A 271 -7.97 -13.44 16.85
C GLU A 271 -7.26 -13.05 15.55
N ILE A 272 -6.12 -12.39 15.64
CA ILE A 272 -5.30 -11.98 14.50
C ILE A 272 -4.11 -12.91 14.34
N LEU A 273 -3.89 -13.37 13.11
CA LEU A 273 -2.72 -14.11 12.67
C LEU A 273 -1.86 -13.19 11.80
N LEU A 274 -0.61 -12.95 12.20
CA LEU A 274 0.30 -12.10 11.46
C LEU A 274 1.15 -12.93 10.49
N PHE A 275 0.96 -12.78 9.20
CA PHE A 275 1.86 -13.33 8.19
C PHE A 275 3.05 -12.39 7.99
N ILE A 276 4.26 -12.93 8.09
CA ILE A 276 5.50 -12.19 7.90
C ILE A 276 6.33 -12.93 6.86
N ASP A 277 6.39 -12.34 5.67
CA ASP A 277 7.30 -12.82 4.64
C ASP A 277 8.73 -12.41 4.96
N GLU A 278 9.70 -13.20 4.55
CA GLU A 278 11.12 -13.00 4.86
C GLU A 278 11.38 -12.65 6.35
N ILE A 279 10.71 -13.35 7.27
CA ILE A 279 10.75 -13.06 8.71
C ILE A 279 12.18 -13.01 9.28
N HIS A 280 13.13 -13.65 8.61
CA HIS A 280 14.55 -13.61 8.98
C HIS A 280 15.14 -12.20 8.95
N THR A 281 14.63 -11.31 8.12
CA THR A 281 15.04 -9.90 8.04
C THR A 281 14.79 -9.16 9.35
N LEU A 282 13.71 -9.49 10.04
CA LEU A 282 13.34 -8.91 11.33
C LEU A 282 14.07 -9.57 12.50
N VAL A 283 14.39 -10.88 12.41
CA VAL A 283 15.00 -11.65 13.51
C VAL A 283 16.52 -11.61 13.44
N GLY A 284 17.09 -11.51 12.23
CA GLY A 284 18.55 -11.58 11.97
C GLY A 284 19.27 -10.23 12.03
N ALA A 285 18.58 -9.13 12.07
CA ALA A 285 19.13 -7.77 11.93
C ALA A 285 20.08 -7.32 13.06
N GLY A 286 20.12 -8.02 14.19
CA GLY A 286 20.90 -7.62 15.37
C GLY A 286 22.43 -7.81 15.32
N LYS A 287 23.05 -8.23 14.19
CA LYS A 287 24.49 -8.52 14.11
C LYS A 287 25.35 -7.55 13.29
N SER A 288 24.77 -6.59 12.59
CA SER A 288 25.50 -5.54 11.90
C SER A 288 25.21 -4.17 12.49
N SER A 289 26.23 -3.38 12.76
CA SER A 289 26.10 -2.01 13.29
C SER A 289 25.28 -1.16 12.32
N GLY A 290 24.06 -0.82 12.73
CA GLY A 290 23.10 -0.07 11.93
C GLY A 290 21.88 -0.86 11.47
N ALA A 291 21.76 -2.15 11.77
CA ALA A 291 20.59 -2.95 11.46
C ALA A 291 19.53 -2.81 12.56
N MET A 292 18.29 -2.75 12.12
CA MET A 292 17.09 -2.55 12.94
C MET A 292 16.97 -3.61 14.04
N ASP A 293 16.72 -3.19 15.28
CA ASP A 293 16.60 -4.10 16.43
C ASP A 293 15.17 -4.69 16.56
N ALA A 294 14.57 -5.02 15.41
CA ALA A 294 13.25 -5.64 15.33
C ALA A 294 13.16 -6.96 16.10
N ALA A 295 14.29 -7.66 16.21
CA ALA A 295 14.38 -8.91 16.96
C ALA A 295 14.00 -8.73 18.45
N ASN A 296 14.39 -7.61 19.04
CA ASN A 296 14.10 -7.32 20.47
C ASN A 296 12.61 -7.01 20.70
N ILE A 297 11.89 -6.60 19.66
CA ILE A 297 10.44 -6.36 19.72
C ILE A 297 9.67 -7.65 19.53
N LEU A 298 10.03 -8.48 18.53
CA LEU A 298 9.29 -9.69 18.17
C LEU A 298 9.58 -10.87 19.10
N LYS A 299 10.85 -11.10 19.46
CA LYS A 299 11.26 -12.27 20.27
C LYS A 299 10.51 -12.40 21.60
N PRO A 300 10.32 -11.34 22.41
CA PRO A 300 9.55 -11.46 23.64
C PRO A 300 8.10 -11.88 23.42
N ALA A 301 7.40 -11.27 22.47
CA ALA A 301 6.01 -11.58 22.16
C ALA A 301 5.84 -13.01 21.60
N LEU A 302 6.74 -13.44 20.72
CA LEU A 302 6.82 -14.81 20.21
C LEU A 302 7.14 -15.81 21.33
N ALA A 303 8.11 -15.50 22.20
CA ALA A 303 8.54 -16.38 23.29
C ALA A 303 7.45 -16.56 24.32
N ARG A 304 6.65 -15.54 24.63
CA ARG A 304 5.49 -15.65 25.53
C ARG A 304 4.28 -16.34 24.89
N GLY A 305 4.25 -16.44 23.55
CA GLY A 305 3.12 -17.00 22.79
C GLY A 305 1.93 -16.06 22.65
N GLU A 306 2.17 -14.77 22.87
CA GLU A 306 1.19 -13.69 22.73
C GLU A 306 0.96 -13.34 21.26
N LEU A 307 2.01 -13.46 20.44
CA LEU A 307 1.97 -13.21 19.00
C LEU A 307 1.76 -14.52 18.23
N ARG A 308 0.68 -14.61 17.49
CA ARG A 308 0.37 -15.70 16.56
C ARG A 308 0.87 -15.32 15.18
N THR A 309 1.82 -16.10 14.64
CA THR A 309 2.53 -15.73 13.42
C THR A 309 2.65 -16.91 12.47
N ILE A 310 2.49 -16.62 11.17
CA ILE A 310 2.89 -17.49 10.06
C ILE A 310 4.13 -16.84 9.48
N GLY A 311 5.30 -17.46 9.61
CA GLY A 311 6.53 -16.95 9.01
C GLY A 311 6.85 -17.60 7.68
N ALA A 312 7.53 -16.89 6.78
CA ALA A 312 8.11 -17.45 5.57
C ALA A 312 9.59 -17.09 5.47
N THR A 313 10.42 -18.04 5.03
CA THR A 313 11.88 -17.87 4.89
C THR A 313 12.49 -18.95 3.99
N THR A 314 13.76 -18.86 3.67
CA THR A 314 14.51 -19.93 3.01
C THR A 314 15.07 -20.93 4.02
N LEU A 315 15.58 -22.09 3.53
CA LEU A 315 16.14 -23.12 4.40
C LEU A 315 17.42 -22.65 5.09
N ASP A 316 18.31 -22.00 4.36
CA ASP A 316 19.57 -21.50 4.90
C ASP A 316 19.36 -20.45 6.00
N GLU A 317 18.42 -19.56 5.79
CA GLU A 317 18.07 -18.51 6.75
C GLU A 317 17.34 -19.06 7.97
N PHE A 318 16.47 -20.06 7.78
CA PHE A 318 15.85 -20.76 8.89
C PHE A 318 16.90 -21.43 9.81
N GLN A 319 17.87 -22.14 9.23
CA GLN A 319 18.97 -22.76 9.99
C GLN A 319 19.82 -21.71 10.71
N LYS A 320 20.12 -20.61 10.03
CA LYS A 320 21.00 -19.57 10.58
C LYS A 320 20.35 -18.75 11.70
N TYR A 321 19.08 -18.42 11.61
CA TYR A 321 18.42 -17.46 12.51
C TYR A 321 17.42 -18.09 13.47
N PHE A 322 16.81 -19.22 13.14
CA PHE A 322 15.77 -19.86 13.95
C PHE A 322 16.24 -21.13 14.66
N GLU A 323 16.94 -22.03 14.03
CA GLU A 323 17.42 -23.26 14.65
C GLU A 323 18.48 -23.02 15.75
N GLN A 324 19.25 -21.94 15.60
CA GLN A 324 20.26 -21.55 16.60
C GLN A 324 19.67 -20.86 17.83
N ASP A 325 18.45 -20.31 17.72
CA ASP A 325 17.75 -19.64 18.82
C ASP A 325 16.75 -20.59 19.48
N LYS A 326 17.14 -21.16 20.62
CA LYS A 326 16.32 -22.13 21.38
C LYS A 326 14.93 -21.60 21.79
N ALA A 327 14.77 -20.29 21.92
CA ALA A 327 13.48 -19.69 22.28
C ALA A 327 12.53 -19.69 21.08
N LEU A 328 13.02 -19.38 19.89
CA LEU A 328 12.27 -19.40 18.65
C LEU A 328 12.01 -20.82 18.16
N GLU A 329 13.02 -21.71 18.21
CA GLU A 329 12.88 -23.13 17.85
C GLU A 329 11.71 -23.84 18.58
N ARG A 330 11.48 -23.48 19.84
CA ARG A 330 10.37 -24.03 20.62
C ARG A 330 9.00 -23.47 20.26
N ARG A 331 8.93 -22.41 19.46
CA ARG A 331 7.68 -21.72 19.11
C ARG A 331 7.25 -21.95 17.68
N PHE A 332 8.22 -22.13 16.79
CA PHE A 332 7.96 -22.37 15.37
C PHE A 332 7.97 -23.86 15.01
N GLN A 333 7.10 -24.23 14.09
CA GLN A 333 7.08 -25.57 13.48
C GLN A 333 7.32 -25.42 11.98
N LYS A 334 8.37 -26.04 11.50
CA LYS A 334 8.74 -26.02 10.08
C LYS A 334 7.71 -26.74 9.22
N VAL A 335 7.36 -26.12 8.09
CA VAL A 335 6.57 -26.65 6.98
C VAL A 335 7.41 -26.46 5.73
N MET A 336 7.85 -27.54 5.11
CA MET A 336 8.60 -27.48 3.86
C MET A 336 7.65 -27.09 2.72
N VAL A 337 8.10 -26.20 1.87
CA VAL A 337 7.41 -25.76 0.67
C VAL A 337 8.36 -26.00 -0.50
N ASP A 338 8.21 -27.16 -1.10
CA ASP A 338 9.06 -27.57 -2.21
C ASP A 338 8.60 -26.96 -3.55
N GLU A 339 9.52 -26.94 -4.52
CA GLU A 339 9.18 -26.56 -5.90
C GLU A 339 8.09 -27.49 -6.42
N PRO A 340 6.99 -26.96 -6.98
CA PRO A 340 5.92 -27.81 -7.54
C PRO A 340 6.44 -28.62 -8.74
N THR A 341 5.81 -29.76 -8.98
CA THR A 341 6.07 -30.54 -10.20
C THR A 341 5.68 -29.73 -11.45
N ALA A 342 6.18 -30.13 -12.62
CA ALA A 342 5.76 -29.48 -13.87
C ALA A 342 4.24 -29.58 -14.10
N GLU A 343 3.61 -30.68 -13.74
CA GLU A 343 2.16 -30.88 -13.84
C GLU A 343 1.38 -29.96 -12.91
N ASP A 344 1.86 -29.80 -11.66
CA ASP A 344 1.26 -28.86 -10.70
C ASP A 344 1.45 -27.41 -11.15
N ALA A 345 2.62 -27.07 -11.66
CA ALA A 345 2.90 -25.74 -12.19
C ALA A 345 2.00 -25.39 -13.39
N ILE A 346 1.78 -26.31 -14.32
CA ILE A 346 0.83 -26.13 -15.42
C ILE A 346 -0.59 -25.89 -14.87
N SER A 347 -1.00 -26.64 -13.86
CA SER A 347 -2.31 -26.48 -13.21
C SER A 347 -2.45 -25.12 -12.54
N ILE A 348 -1.40 -24.65 -11.86
CA ILE A 348 -1.35 -23.31 -11.25
C ILE A 348 -1.50 -22.23 -12.33
N LEU A 349 -0.71 -22.30 -13.41
CA LEU A 349 -0.76 -21.32 -14.48
C LEU A 349 -2.11 -21.32 -15.22
N ARG A 350 -2.75 -22.48 -15.39
CA ARG A 350 -4.12 -22.58 -15.92
C ARG A 350 -5.13 -21.82 -15.04
N GLY A 351 -4.98 -21.92 -13.73
CA GLY A 351 -5.83 -21.17 -12.78
C GLY A 351 -5.61 -19.66 -12.77
N LEU A 352 -4.41 -19.22 -13.13
CA LEU A 352 -4.06 -17.80 -13.21
C LEU A 352 -4.34 -17.20 -14.60
N LYS A 353 -4.51 -18.03 -15.62
CA LYS A 353 -4.64 -17.64 -17.02
C LYS A 353 -5.59 -16.48 -17.26
N ASP A 354 -6.83 -16.59 -16.79
CA ASP A 354 -7.87 -15.59 -17.04
C ASP A 354 -7.51 -14.21 -16.49
N ARG A 355 -6.74 -14.15 -15.39
CA ARG A 355 -6.28 -12.89 -14.82
C ARG A 355 -5.22 -12.22 -15.69
N TYR A 356 -4.26 -12.98 -16.22
CA TYR A 356 -3.25 -12.46 -17.13
C TYR A 356 -3.85 -12.07 -18.49
N GLU A 357 -4.79 -12.86 -19.02
CA GLU A 357 -5.55 -12.52 -20.21
C GLU A 357 -6.31 -11.19 -20.04
N ASN A 358 -6.99 -11.02 -18.91
CA ASN A 358 -7.72 -9.79 -18.60
C ASN A 358 -6.80 -8.58 -18.39
N HIS A 359 -5.64 -8.78 -17.75
CA HIS A 359 -4.69 -7.70 -17.51
C HIS A 359 -4.04 -7.21 -18.80
N HIS A 360 -3.50 -8.13 -19.61
CA HIS A 360 -2.79 -7.80 -20.84
C HIS A 360 -3.70 -7.63 -22.03
N GLN A 361 -4.98 -8.02 -21.94
CA GLN A 361 -5.92 -8.01 -23.07
C GLN A 361 -5.39 -8.82 -24.26
N VAL A 362 -4.84 -9.99 -23.96
CA VAL A 362 -4.33 -10.98 -24.94
C VAL A 362 -4.86 -12.37 -24.57
N ARG A 363 -5.00 -13.22 -25.56
CA ARG A 363 -5.40 -14.62 -25.34
C ARG A 363 -4.17 -15.50 -25.16
N ILE A 364 -4.15 -16.28 -24.09
CA ILE A 364 -3.08 -17.22 -23.75
C ILE A 364 -3.56 -18.63 -24.08
N LYS A 365 -2.92 -19.30 -25.05
CA LYS A 365 -3.23 -20.67 -25.39
C LYS A 365 -2.66 -21.65 -24.36
N ASP A 366 -3.30 -22.82 -24.20
CA ASP A 366 -2.83 -23.86 -23.28
C ASP A 366 -1.42 -24.35 -23.63
N GLU A 367 -1.11 -24.46 -24.93
CA GLU A 367 0.23 -24.81 -25.40
C GLU A 367 1.30 -23.80 -24.94
N ALA A 368 0.95 -22.52 -24.80
CA ALA A 368 1.87 -21.50 -24.30
C ALA A 368 2.15 -21.68 -22.79
N ILE A 369 1.14 -22.11 -22.03
CA ILE A 369 1.29 -22.43 -20.60
C ILE A 369 2.23 -23.63 -20.43
N VAL A 370 1.99 -24.70 -21.16
CA VAL A 370 2.86 -25.90 -21.14
C VAL A 370 4.28 -25.54 -21.55
N ALA A 371 4.44 -24.79 -22.65
CA ALA A 371 5.74 -24.35 -23.11
C ALA A 371 6.47 -23.44 -22.09
N ALA A 372 5.76 -22.53 -21.41
CA ALA A 372 6.34 -21.68 -20.39
C ALA A 372 6.92 -22.49 -19.23
N VAL A 373 6.21 -23.53 -18.76
CA VAL A 373 6.71 -24.41 -17.69
C VAL A 373 7.91 -25.22 -18.17
N GLU A 374 7.82 -25.91 -19.32
CA GLU A 374 8.89 -26.77 -19.83
C GLU A 374 10.15 -25.98 -20.17
N LEU A 375 10.01 -24.84 -20.85
CA LEU A 375 11.16 -24.01 -21.24
C LEU A 375 11.80 -23.33 -20.03
N SER A 376 10.98 -22.82 -19.08
CA SER A 376 11.54 -22.25 -17.85
C SER A 376 12.29 -23.28 -17.03
N GLN A 377 11.77 -24.49 -16.92
CA GLN A 377 12.45 -25.59 -16.20
C GLN A 377 13.78 -25.98 -16.87
N ARG A 378 13.82 -25.95 -18.20
CA ARG A 378 15.00 -26.34 -18.96
C ARG A 378 16.07 -25.26 -19.02
N TYR A 379 15.70 -24.01 -19.16
CA TYR A 379 16.65 -22.92 -19.45
C TYR A 379 16.84 -21.93 -18.30
N ILE A 380 15.89 -21.81 -17.34
CA ILE A 380 16.01 -20.92 -16.18
C ILE A 380 16.30 -21.77 -14.94
N THR A 381 17.59 -21.99 -14.69
CA THR A 381 18.07 -22.86 -13.59
C THR A 381 18.29 -22.12 -12.28
N SER A 382 18.33 -20.79 -12.30
CA SER A 382 18.56 -19.95 -11.11
C SER A 382 17.29 -19.56 -10.37
N ARG A 383 16.12 -19.95 -10.86
CA ARG A 383 14.80 -19.64 -10.27
C ARG A 383 13.94 -20.89 -10.23
N PHE A 384 12.88 -20.86 -9.41
CA PHE A 384 12.01 -21.99 -9.13
C PHE A 384 10.61 -21.83 -9.71
N LEU A 385 9.94 -22.95 -10.01
CA LEU A 385 8.53 -22.98 -10.35
C LEU A 385 7.68 -22.66 -9.10
N PRO A 386 6.49 -22.03 -9.26
CA PRO A 386 5.87 -21.63 -10.51
C PRO A 386 6.32 -20.25 -11.01
N ASP A 387 7.03 -19.47 -10.20
CA ASP A 387 7.35 -18.06 -10.40
C ASP A 387 8.05 -17.79 -11.75
N LYS A 388 9.09 -18.57 -12.10
CA LYS A 388 9.81 -18.43 -13.37
C LYS A 388 8.93 -18.66 -14.61
N ALA A 389 7.90 -19.51 -14.50
CA ALA A 389 6.99 -19.77 -15.61
C ALA A 389 5.89 -18.69 -15.70
N ILE A 390 5.43 -18.20 -14.56
CA ILE A 390 4.52 -17.06 -14.48
C ILE A 390 5.15 -15.82 -15.12
N ASP A 391 6.39 -15.50 -14.76
CA ASP A 391 7.15 -14.38 -15.34
C ASP A 391 7.29 -14.51 -16.86
N LEU A 392 7.52 -15.71 -17.38
CA LEU A 392 7.61 -15.92 -18.84
C LEU A 392 6.29 -15.59 -19.54
N ILE A 393 5.16 -15.97 -18.95
CA ILE A 393 3.84 -15.65 -19.50
C ILE A 393 3.58 -14.15 -19.42
N ASP A 394 3.88 -13.54 -18.30
CA ASP A 394 3.69 -12.11 -18.06
C ASP A 394 4.51 -11.26 -19.05
N GLU A 395 5.79 -11.58 -19.21
CA GLU A 395 6.70 -10.92 -20.14
C GLU A 395 6.27 -11.11 -21.60
N ALA A 396 5.91 -12.34 -21.99
CA ALA A 396 5.45 -12.63 -23.34
C ALA A 396 4.14 -11.92 -23.68
N ALA A 397 3.19 -11.90 -22.75
CA ALA A 397 1.90 -11.21 -22.91
C ALA A 397 2.09 -9.69 -22.97
N SER A 398 2.95 -9.13 -22.10
CA SER A 398 3.31 -7.72 -22.10
C SER A 398 3.94 -7.29 -23.42
N LYS A 399 4.91 -8.08 -23.93
CA LYS A 399 5.56 -7.83 -25.20
C LYS A 399 4.56 -7.85 -26.35
N LEU A 400 3.71 -8.87 -26.42
CA LEU A 400 2.67 -8.98 -27.44
C LEU A 400 1.72 -7.77 -27.39
N ARG A 401 1.29 -7.37 -26.19
CA ARG A 401 0.46 -6.18 -26.00
C ARG A 401 1.12 -4.91 -26.49
N LEU A 402 2.41 -4.75 -26.21
CA LEU A 402 3.20 -3.63 -26.70
C LEU A 402 3.27 -3.60 -28.24
N GLU A 403 3.57 -4.76 -28.84
CA GLU A 403 3.62 -4.91 -30.30
C GLU A 403 2.26 -4.62 -30.97
N MET A 404 1.17 -5.05 -30.36
CA MET A 404 -0.20 -4.76 -30.83
C MET A 404 -0.53 -3.26 -30.77
N ASN A 405 -0.02 -2.53 -29.78
CA ASN A 405 -0.31 -1.10 -29.58
C ASN A 405 0.72 -0.17 -30.20
N SER A 406 1.93 -0.64 -30.48
CA SER A 406 3.00 0.16 -31.07
C SER A 406 2.74 0.39 -32.57
N VAL A 407 3.18 1.52 -33.11
CA VAL A 407 3.21 1.75 -34.55
C VAL A 407 4.32 0.89 -35.15
N PRO A 408 4.07 0.07 -36.19
CA PRO A 408 5.15 -0.67 -36.84
C PRO A 408 6.31 0.24 -37.22
N GLU A 409 7.51 -0.29 -37.09
CA GLU A 409 8.74 0.43 -37.41
C GLU A 409 8.70 1.03 -38.83
N GLU A 410 8.13 0.28 -39.78
CA GLU A 410 7.95 0.75 -41.16
C GLU A 410 7.12 2.04 -41.26
N ILE A 411 6.03 2.13 -40.48
CA ILE A 411 5.16 3.33 -40.47
C ILE A 411 5.86 4.48 -39.72
N ASP A 412 6.57 4.21 -38.63
CA ASP A 412 7.29 5.22 -37.86
C ASP A 412 8.44 5.83 -38.69
N VAL A 413 9.17 5.01 -39.43
CA VAL A 413 10.22 5.49 -40.37
C VAL A 413 9.61 6.40 -41.46
N LEU A 414 8.48 6.02 -42.06
CA LEU A 414 7.79 6.84 -43.03
C LEU A 414 7.26 8.14 -42.42
N ASP A 415 6.70 8.10 -41.22
CA ASP A 415 6.22 9.29 -40.51
C ASP A 415 7.35 10.29 -40.24
N ARG A 416 8.52 9.81 -39.81
CA ARG A 416 9.72 10.64 -39.59
C ARG A 416 10.23 11.23 -40.92
N ARG A 417 10.28 10.42 -41.97
CA ARG A 417 10.75 10.89 -43.27
C ARG A 417 9.82 11.94 -43.88
N VAL A 418 8.52 11.70 -43.86
CA VAL A 418 7.53 12.69 -44.32
C VAL A 418 7.66 14.01 -43.55
N ARG A 419 7.77 13.95 -42.22
CA ARG A 419 7.93 15.16 -41.39
C ARG A 419 9.23 15.92 -41.71
N GLN A 420 10.33 15.19 -41.96
CA GLN A 420 11.60 15.78 -42.36
C GLN A 420 11.47 16.53 -43.69
N LEU A 421 10.85 15.91 -44.70
CA LEU A 421 10.62 16.50 -46.00
C LEU A 421 9.67 17.72 -45.96
N GLU A 422 8.66 17.67 -45.11
CA GLU A 422 7.76 18.81 -44.87
C GLU A 422 8.50 19.99 -44.28
N ILE A 423 9.41 19.78 -43.34
CA ILE A 423 10.26 20.85 -42.77
C ILE A 423 11.20 21.41 -43.84
N GLU A 424 11.85 20.54 -44.63
CA GLU A 424 12.72 20.94 -45.74
C GLU A 424 11.96 21.75 -46.78
N ARG A 425 10.78 21.31 -47.19
CA ARG A 425 9.90 22.02 -48.13
C ARG A 425 9.54 23.42 -47.63
N GLU A 426 9.17 23.56 -46.35
CA GLU A 426 8.86 24.89 -45.78
C GLU A 426 10.09 25.83 -45.72
N ALA A 427 11.29 25.27 -45.49
CA ALA A 427 12.52 26.03 -45.50
C ALA A 427 12.84 26.54 -46.92
N ILE A 428 12.79 25.66 -47.92
CA ILE A 428 13.11 25.99 -49.32
C ILE A 428 12.04 26.91 -49.96
N ARG A 429 10.79 26.78 -49.53
CA ARG A 429 9.72 27.68 -49.95
C ARG A 429 10.01 29.16 -49.65
N ARG A 430 10.75 29.43 -48.58
CA ARG A 430 11.19 30.79 -48.20
C ARG A 430 12.31 31.30 -49.10
N GLU A 431 13.05 30.42 -49.77
CA GLU A 431 14.15 30.74 -50.70
C GLU A 431 13.67 30.90 -52.15
N ASN A 432 12.34 30.71 -52.43
CA ASN A 432 11.71 30.83 -53.75
C ASN A 432 12.21 29.83 -54.83
N ASP A 433 12.77 28.67 -54.45
CA ASP A 433 13.13 27.61 -55.37
C ASP A 433 11.89 26.71 -55.67
N LYS A 434 11.18 27.09 -56.73
CA LYS A 434 9.92 26.43 -57.11
C LYS A 434 10.12 24.99 -57.58
N GLU A 435 11.20 24.71 -58.28
CA GLU A 435 11.47 23.39 -58.85
C GLU A 435 11.75 22.36 -57.71
N ARG A 436 12.52 22.77 -56.72
CA ARG A 436 12.81 21.93 -55.54
C ARG A 436 11.59 21.72 -54.66
N VAL A 437 10.72 22.72 -54.51
CA VAL A 437 9.45 22.61 -53.78
C VAL A 437 8.50 21.62 -54.45
N GLU A 438 8.41 21.60 -55.79
CA GLU A 438 7.60 20.63 -56.52
C GLU A 438 8.13 19.19 -56.34
N GLN A 439 9.44 18.99 -56.42
CA GLN A 439 10.07 17.66 -56.19
C GLN A 439 9.78 17.15 -54.79
N LEU A 440 9.96 17.96 -53.73
CA LEU A 440 9.69 17.61 -52.38
C LEU A 440 8.20 17.32 -52.13
N THR A 441 7.31 18.07 -52.79
CA THR A 441 5.87 17.84 -52.68
C THR A 441 5.49 16.49 -53.26
N HIS A 442 6.04 16.12 -54.40
CA HIS A 442 5.81 14.82 -55.02
C HIS A 442 6.34 13.66 -54.12
N GLU A 443 7.54 13.81 -53.57
CA GLU A 443 8.11 12.79 -52.63
C GLU A 443 7.26 12.64 -51.39
N ILE A 444 6.75 13.75 -50.82
CA ILE A 444 5.83 13.73 -49.65
C ILE A 444 4.52 13.04 -50.02
N GLU A 445 3.93 13.28 -51.18
CA GLU A 445 2.70 12.63 -51.63
C GLU A 445 2.88 11.12 -51.82
N GLU A 446 3.98 10.70 -52.44
CA GLU A 446 4.29 9.29 -52.68
C GLU A 446 4.49 8.53 -51.35
N LEU A 447 5.31 9.08 -50.43
CA LEU A 447 5.51 8.48 -49.11
C LEU A 447 4.23 8.53 -48.24
N GLY A 448 3.44 9.60 -48.39
CA GLY A 448 2.14 9.74 -47.73
C GLY A 448 1.13 8.68 -48.17
N ALA A 449 1.07 8.38 -49.47
CA ALA A 449 0.22 7.34 -50.03
C ALA A 449 0.63 5.95 -49.49
N LYS A 450 1.93 5.63 -49.49
CA LYS A 450 2.47 4.39 -48.96
C LYS A 450 2.19 4.24 -47.47
N ARG A 451 2.34 5.32 -46.70
CA ARG A 451 1.99 5.36 -45.25
C ARG A 451 0.49 5.09 -45.04
N ALA A 452 -0.37 5.71 -45.84
CA ALA A 452 -1.82 5.52 -45.71
C ALA A 452 -2.24 4.07 -46.03
N GLU A 453 -1.64 3.44 -47.02
CA GLU A 453 -1.85 2.04 -47.37
C GLU A 453 -1.45 1.10 -46.22
N LEU A 454 -0.25 1.29 -45.64
CA LEU A 454 0.22 0.49 -44.50
C LEU A 454 -0.65 0.70 -43.24
N ARG A 455 -1.11 1.92 -43.01
CA ARG A 455 -2.04 2.20 -41.87
C ARG A 455 -3.40 1.52 -42.10
N ALA A 456 -3.96 1.59 -43.29
CA ALA A 456 -5.24 0.94 -43.60
C ALA A 456 -5.16 -0.59 -43.47
N LYS A 457 -4.06 -1.19 -43.99
CA LYS A 457 -3.81 -2.65 -43.80
C LYS A 457 -3.76 -3.03 -42.34
N ARG A 458 -3.05 -2.25 -41.52
CA ARG A 458 -2.95 -2.50 -40.09
C ARG A 458 -4.26 -2.29 -39.34
N GLU A 459 -5.05 -1.26 -39.66
CA GLU A 459 -6.38 -1.10 -39.07
C GLU A 459 -7.27 -2.31 -39.34
N GLY A 460 -7.23 -2.83 -40.55
CA GLY A 460 -7.93 -4.07 -40.90
C GLY A 460 -7.44 -5.27 -40.09
N GLU A 461 -6.13 -5.46 -39.93
CA GLU A 461 -5.55 -6.52 -39.10
C GLU A 461 -5.93 -6.37 -37.62
N ARG A 462 -5.93 -5.14 -37.11
CA ARG A 462 -6.29 -4.83 -35.71
C ARG A 462 -7.79 -5.06 -35.42
N ASP A 463 -8.65 -4.75 -36.37
CA ASP A 463 -10.09 -4.99 -36.24
C ASP A 463 -10.41 -6.50 -36.30
N VAL A 464 -9.71 -7.28 -37.12
CA VAL A 464 -9.79 -8.73 -37.10
C VAL A 464 -9.33 -9.28 -35.76
N GLN A 465 -8.20 -8.79 -35.20
CA GLN A 465 -7.71 -9.20 -33.89
C GLN A 465 -8.66 -8.84 -32.74
N LYS A 466 -9.30 -7.66 -32.77
CA LYS A 466 -10.31 -7.27 -31.77
C LYS A 466 -11.56 -8.15 -31.80
N ASN A 467 -11.92 -8.67 -32.94
CA ASN A 467 -13.08 -9.58 -33.07
C ASN A 467 -12.77 -11.01 -32.63
N TRP A 468 -11.51 -11.35 -32.35
CA TRP A 468 -11.06 -12.66 -31.84
C TRP A 468 -10.76 -12.65 -30.34
N LEU A 469 -10.79 -11.50 -29.67
CA LEU A 469 -10.71 -11.28 -28.23
C LEU A 469 -12.12 -11.20 -27.62
#